data_62ecd014b2a9fc649763fa44cb8da3d0
#
_entry.id   62ecd014b2a9fc649763fa44cb8da3d0
#
_cell.length_a   1.000
_cell.length_b   1.000
_cell.length_c   1.000
_cell.angle_alpha   90.00
_cell.angle_beta   90.00
_cell.angle_gamma   90.00
#
_symmetry.space_group_name_H-M   'P 1'
#
loop_
_entity.id
_entity.type
_entity.pdbx_description
1 polymer ?
#
loop_
_entity_poly.entity_id
_entity_poly.type
_entity_poly.pdbx_seq_one_letter_code
_entity_poly.pdbx_strand_id
1 'polypeptide(L)'
;MMMKTRALAWALPGVLCGPFLLGAPAHAELGAEELAKLAQNPVGNLVSVPFQNNTNLNFGPDRRTQNILNIQPVIPVSVSEDWNIITRTIVPVISQPLPDGERTDGIGDTVFTAFLSPAKPGHFIWGAGPVVQVPTNSNSDLGNRNWGLGPSLVVLRLEKGDPWVYGALVNNIWSLSDSGTGGSYNNATIQPFINYNFAGGLYLTSSPVITANWKAESSQRWTVPVGGGIGKIFHLGKLPVNAQLSAYYNVVAPDDGPNWQIRAQVQFMFPK
;
A
#
# COMPACT_ATOMS: atom_id res chain seq x y z
N MET A 1 -55.44 21.31 80.54
CA MET A 1 -55.88 21.69 79.17
C MET A 1 -54.68 21.42 78.27
N MET A 2 -54.65 20.20 77.67
CA MET A 2 -53.51 19.70 76.93
C MET A 2 -53.80 19.84 75.41
N MET A 3 -52.98 20.64 74.70
CA MET A 3 -53.04 20.74 73.25
C MET A 3 -52.09 19.67 72.68
N LYS A 4 -52.68 18.76 71.88
CA LYS A 4 -51.96 17.76 71.05
C LYS A 4 -51.51 18.39 69.77
N THR A 5 -50.20 18.49 69.57
CA THR A 5 -49.60 18.82 68.26
C THR A 5 -49.50 17.57 67.35
N ARG A 6 -50.08 17.58 66.17
CA ARG A 6 -49.95 16.54 65.16
C ARG A 6 -48.71 16.87 64.28
N ALA A 7 -47.78 15.93 64.23
CA ALA A 7 -46.69 15.98 63.25
C ALA A 7 -47.16 15.44 61.91
N LEU A 8 -46.95 16.25 60.85
CA LEU A 8 -47.25 15.92 59.46
C LEU A 8 -45.96 15.32 58.82
N ALA A 9 -46.00 14.03 58.49
CA ALA A 9 -44.93 13.37 57.79
C ALA A 9 -45.03 13.62 56.27
N TRP A 10 -44.02 14.22 55.69
CA TRP A 10 -43.89 14.38 54.24
C TRP A 10 -43.12 13.17 53.70
N ALA A 11 -43.82 12.35 52.88
CA ALA A 11 -43.18 11.29 52.09
C ALA A 11 -42.64 11.87 50.79
N LEU A 12 -41.32 11.80 50.58
CA LEU A 12 -40.64 12.08 49.35
C LEU A 12 -40.64 10.82 48.45
N PRO A 13 -41.05 10.91 47.17
CA PRO A 13 -40.89 9.77 46.28
C PRO A 13 -39.45 9.67 45.84
N GLY A 14 -38.81 8.51 46.12
CA GLY A 14 -37.50 8.16 45.66
C GLY A 14 -37.51 7.95 44.15
N VAL A 15 -36.74 8.80 43.40
CA VAL A 15 -36.45 8.62 41.98
C VAL A 15 -35.31 7.59 41.89
N LEU A 16 -35.65 6.38 41.50
CA LEU A 16 -34.69 5.35 41.08
C LEU A 16 -34.07 5.77 39.76
N CYS A 17 -32.88 6.39 39.80
CA CYS A 17 -32.02 6.63 38.66
C CYS A 17 -31.25 5.33 38.36
N GLY A 18 -31.80 4.47 37.52
CA GLY A 18 -31.10 3.32 36.98
C GLY A 18 -29.94 3.79 36.08
N PRO A 19 -28.74 3.14 36.12
CA PRO A 19 -27.66 3.48 35.20
C PRO A 19 -28.07 3.04 33.79
N PHE A 20 -28.32 4.01 32.91
CA PHE A 20 -28.35 3.80 31.46
C PHE A 20 -26.92 3.44 31.04
N LEU A 21 -26.61 2.15 31.00
CA LEU A 21 -25.47 1.62 30.26
C LEU A 21 -25.77 1.86 28.75
N LEU A 22 -25.32 3.00 28.23
CA LEU A 22 -25.16 3.20 26.81
C LEU A 22 -24.08 2.20 26.35
N GLY A 23 -24.53 1.01 25.93
CA GLY A 23 -23.70 0.08 25.21
C GLY A 23 -23.22 0.79 23.93
N ALA A 24 -21.96 1.23 23.91
CA ALA A 24 -21.31 1.58 22.66
C ALA A 24 -21.44 0.36 21.72
N PRO A 25 -21.80 0.54 20.43
CA PRO A 25 -21.85 -0.55 19.50
C PRO A 25 -20.45 -1.19 19.49
N ALA A 26 -20.36 -2.44 19.90
CA ALA A 26 -19.14 -3.24 19.73
C ALA A 26 -18.97 -3.38 18.21
N HIS A 27 -18.09 -2.58 17.62
CA HIS A 27 -17.60 -2.87 16.29
C HIS A 27 -16.93 -4.26 16.40
N ALA A 28 -17.51 -5.26 15.73
CA ALA A 28 -16.90 -6.57 15.66
C ALA A 28 -15.49 -6.37 15.06
N GLU A 29 -14.45 -6.70 15.82
CA GLU A 29 -13.08 -6.66 15.31
C GLU A 29 -13.00 -7.57 14.08
N LEU A 30 -12.51 -7.01 12.96
CA LEU A 30 -12.30 -7.78 11.75
C LEU A 30 -11.33 -8.93 12.03
N GLY A 31 -11.69 -10.13 11.63
CA GLY A 31 -10.83 -11.29 11.77
C GLY A 31 -9.51 -11.13 11.01
N ALA A 32 -8.45 -11.81 11.47
CA ALA A 32 -7.13 -11.71 10.84
C ALA A 32 -7.13 -12.08 9.35
N GLU A 33 -8.00 -13.00 8.93
CA GLU A 33 -8.18 -13.35 7.52
C GLU A 33 -8.83 -12.21 6.71
N GLU A 34 -9.86 -11.56 7.25
CA GLU A 34 -10.50 -10.41 6.59
C GLU A 34 -9.55 -9.22 6.50
N LEU A 35 -8.76 -8.97 7.55
CA LEU A 35 -7.72 -7.95 7.53
C LEU A 35 -6.63 -8.28 6.50
N ALA A 36 -6.24 -9.56 6.33
CA ALA A 36 -5.29 -9.96 5.31
C ALA A 36 -5.81 -9.63 3.91
N LYS A 37 -7.05 -9.97 3.62
CA LYS A 37 -7.70 -9.64 2.34
C LYS A 37 -7.80 -8.14 2.10
N LEU A 38 -8.14 -7.35 3.12
CA LEU A 38 -8.16 -5.89 3.03
C LEU A 38 -6.78 -5.31 2.76
N ALA A 39 -5.74 -5.81 3.45
CA ALA A 39 -4.35 -5.39 3.25
C ALA A 39 -3.82 -5.69 1.83
N GLN A 40 -4.37 -6.73 1.19
CA GLN A 40 -4.01 -7.18 -0.16
C GLN A 40 -4.80 -6.46 -1.27
N ASN A 41 -5.80 -5.63 -0.91
CA ASN A 41 -6.61 -4.87 -1.85
C ASN A 41 -6.04 -3.44 -2.06
N PRO A 42 -5.44 -3.13 -3.23
CA PRO A 42 -4.84 -1.82 -3.49
C PRO A 42 -5.84 -0.64 -3.51
N VAL A 43 -7.13 -0.95 -3.67
CA VAL A 43 -8.23 0.03 -3.68
C VAL A 43 -9.27 -0.25 -2.58
N GLY A 44 -8.82 -0.90 -1.50
CA GLY A 44 -9.65 -1.17 -0.32
C GLY A 44 -9.99 0.11 0.47
N ASN A 45 -11.14 0.11 1.12
CA ASN A 45 -11.54 1.20 2.01
C ASN A 45 -10.85 1.09 3.38
N LEU A 46 -9.53 1.09 3.37
CA LEU A 46 -8.67 0.94 4.53
C LEU A 46 -7.54 1.97 4.51
N VAL A 47 -7.46 2.81 5.53
CA VAL A 47 -6.27 3.65 5.72
C VAL A 47 -5.11 2.76 6.14
N SER A 48 -3.99 2.83 5.42
CA SER A 48 -2.81 2.04 5.75
C SER A 48 -1.51 2.74 5.35
N VAL A 49 -0.44 2.39 6.04
CA VAL A 49 0.90 2.91 5.75
C VAL A 49 1.88 1.74 5.64
N PRO A 50 2.09 1.18 4.44
CA PRO A 50 3.16 0.23 4.18
C PRO A 50 4.54 0.88 4.17
N PHE A 51 5.49 0.24 4.85
CA PHE A 51 6.93 0.46 4.75
C PHE A 51 7.51 -0.77 4.05
N GLN A 52 7.88 -0.61 2.78
CA GLN A 52 8.36 -1.70 1.95
C GLN A 52 9.82 -1.48 1.58
N ASN A 53 10.71 -2.28 2.14
CA ASN A 53 12.12 -2.27 1.78
C ASN A 53 12.41 -3.29 0.69
N ASN A 54 13.03 -2.83 -0.40
CA ASN A 54 13.51 -3.66 -1.50
C ASN A 54 15.04 -3.62 -1.50
N THR A 55 15.66 -4.73 -1.16
CA THR A 55 17.11 -4.94 -1.25
C THR A 55 17.40 -5.60 -2.59
N ASN A 56 17.97 -4.84 -3.51
CA ASN A 56 18.34 -5.28 -4.85
C ASN A 56 19.80 -5.70 -4.86
N LEU A 57 20.04 -7.00 -5.10
CA LEU A 57 21.38 -7.59 -5.12
C LEU A 57 21.95 -7.60 -6.54
N ASN A 58 23.27 -7.44 -6.64
CA ASN A 58 24.01 -7.40 -7.90
C ASN A 58 23.57 -6.26 -8.84
N PHE A 59 23.29 -5.10 -8.29
CA PHE A 59 22.94 -3.89 -9.02
C PHE A 59 24.18 -3.14 -9.50
N GLY A 60 24.12 -2.61 -10.72
CA GLY A 60 25.18 -1.84 -11.35
C GLY A 60 26.34 -2.69 -11.88
N PRO A 61 27.32 -2.07 -12.54
CA PRO A 61 28.46 -2.77 -13.15
C PRO A 61 29.32 -3.50 -12.10
N ASP A 62 29.45 -2.94 -10.88
CA ASP A 62 30.20 -3.52 -9.78
C ASP A 62 29.42 -4.55 -8.95
N ARG A 63 28.19 -4.88 -9.35
CA ARG A 63 27.32 -5.88 -8.70
C ARG A 63 27.10 -5.64 -7.20
N ARG A 64 26.93 -4.40 -6.82
CA ARG A 64 26.72 -3.97 -5.42
C ARG A 64 25.25 -4.07 -5.02
N THR A 65 24.95 -3.78 -3.76
CA THR A 65 23.59 -3.79 -3.24
C THR A 65 22.98 -2.39 -3.29
N GLN A 66 21.83 -2.26 -3.94
CA GLN A 66 20.94 -1.07 -3.85
C GLN A 66 19.83 -1.35 -2.83
N ASN A 67 19.45 -0.33 -2.05
CA ASN A 67 18.35 -0.42 -1.10
C ASN A 67 17.32 0.68 -1.39
N ILE A 68 16.04 0.30 -1.45
CA ILE A 68 14.94 1.23 -1.68
C ILE A 68 13.85 0.96 -0.65
N LEU A 69 13.68 1.88 0.31
CA LEU A 69 12.56 1.88 1.25
C LEU A 69 11.44 2.74 0.68
N ASN A 70 10.35 2.13 0.29
CA ASN A 70 9.14 2.82 -0.14
C ASN A 70 8.20 3.02 1.05
N ILE A 71 7.88 4.28 1.37
CA ILE A 71 6.83 4.64 2.31
C ILE A 71 5.57 4.91 1.49
N GLN A 72 4.49 4.12 1.73
CA GLN A 72 3.36 4.04 0.79
C GLN A 72 2.00 4.29 1.44
N PRO A 73 1.71 5.50 1.99
CA PRO A 73 0.38 5.78 2.55
C PRO A 73 -0.73 5.58 1.51
N VAL A 74 -1.77 4.87 1.94
CA VAL A 74 -3.03 4.65 1.20
C VAL A 74 -4.15 5.27 2.00
N ILE A 75 -4.89 6.20 1.39
CA ILE A 75 -5.96 6.93 2.05
C ILE A 75 -7.22 6.89 1.19
N PRO A 76 -8.27 6.16 1.62
CA PRO A 76 -9.56 6.17 0.96
C PRO A 76 -10.38 7.39 1.38
N VAL A 77 -10.98 8.06 0.39
CA VAL A 77 -11.89 9.18 0.55
C VAL A 77 -13.22 8.83 -0.11
N SER A 78 -14.30 8.78 0.66
CA SER A 78 -15.65 8.60 0.11
C SER A 78 -16.12 9.90 -0.51
N VAL A 79 -16.45 9.88 -1.81
CA VAL A 79 -16.90 11.07 -2.55
C VAL A 79 -18.40 11.04 -2.82
N SER A 80 -19.02 9.85 -2.80
CA SER A 80 -20.46 9.64 -2.85
C SER A 80 -20.83 8.28 -2.24
N GLU A 81 -22.13 7.94 -2.23
CA GLU A 81 -22.60 6.63 -1.80
C GLU A 81 -22.13 5.48 -2.71
N ASP A 82 -21.78 5.80 -3.96
CA ASP A 82 -21.42 4.83 -4.99
C ASP A 82 -19.93 4.85 -5.34
N TRP A 83 -19.19 5.90 -4.96
CA TRP A 83 -17.82 6.10 -5.39
C TRP A 83 -16.87 6.52 -4.27
N ASN A 84 -15.67 5.91 -4.28
CA ASN A 84 -14.53 6.30 -3.47
C ASN A 84 -13.38 6.76 -4.36
N ILE A 85 -12.58 7.69 -3.87
CA ILE A 85 -11.25 7.98 -4.39
C ILE A 85 -10.23 7.36 -3.43
N ILE A 86 -9.41 6.45 -3.94
CA ILE A 86 -8.34 5.83 -3.17
C ILE A 86 -7.03 6.46 -3.61
N THR A 87 -6.40 7.21 -2.71
CA THR A 87 -5.10 7.81 -2.99
C THR A 87 -3.98 6.91 -2.49
N ARG A 88 -2.94 6.78 -3.29
CA ARG A 88 -1.69 6.08 -2.94
C ARG A 88 -0.51 6.98 -3.27
N THR A 89 0.31 7.25 -2.28
CA THR A 89 1.59 7.97 -2.46
C THR A 89 2.72 6.97 -2.24
N ILE A 90 3.77 7.04 -3.03
CA ILE A 90 4.99 6.24 -2.85
C ILE A 90 6.16 7.23 -2.75
N VAL A 91 6.76 7.30 -1.58
CA VAL A 91 7.96 8.10 -1.33
C VAL A 91 9.14 7.14 -1.18
N PRO A 92 10.07 7.07 -2.16
CA PRO A 92 11.21 6.18 -2.07
C PRO A 92 12.37 6.86 -1.33
N VAL A 93 12.91 6.19 -0.33
CA VAL A 93 14.20 6.51 0.30
C VAL A 93 15.20 5.51 -0.26
N ILE A 94 16.21 6.01 -0.95
CA ILE A 94 17.10 5.21 -1.78
C ILE A 94 18.52 5.29 -1.23
N SER A 95 19.20 4.15 -1.20
CA SER A 95 20.64 4.01 -1.01
C SER A 95 21.21 3.29 -2.22
N GLN A 96 21.89 4.02 -3.11
CA GLN A 96 22.32 3.56 -4.42
C GLN A 96 23.83 3.58 -4.57
N PRO A 97 24.47 2.48 -5.00
CA PRO A 97 25.87 2.48 -5.36
C PRO A 97 26.08 3.24 -6.68
N LEU A 98 27.18 3.97 -6.77
CA LEU A 98 27.64 4.68 -7.96
C LEU A 98 28.81 3.93 -8.63
N PRO A 99 29.04 4.16 -9.96
CA PRO A 99 30.08 3.48 -10.72
C PRO A 99 31.51 3.76 -10.23
N ASP A 100 31.75 4.87 -9.51
CA ASP A 100 33.04 5.25 -8.92
C ASP A 100 33.37 4.55 -7.60
N GLY A 101 32.51 3.62 -7.17
CA GLY A 101 32.64 2.90 -5.90
C GLY A 101 32.01 3.63 -4.72
N GLU A 102 31.55 4.86 -4.89
CA GLU A 102 30.83 5.63 -3.89
C GLU A 102 29.36 5.17 -3.75
N ARG A 103 28.59 5.88 -2.94
CA ARG A 103 27.18 5.66 -2.71
C ARG A 103 26.46 6.98 -2.56
N THR A 104 25.27 7.09 -3.12
CA THR A 104 24.38 8.23 -2.87
C THR A 104 23.14 7.77 -2.11
N ASP A 105 22.77 8.54 -1.09
CA ASP A 105 21.60 8.28 -0.24
C ASP A 105 20.67 9.48 -0.30
N GLY A 106 19.36 9.24 -0.31
CA GLY A 106 18.39 10.33 -0.33
C GLY A 106 16.99 9.89 -0.72
N ILE A 107 16.18 10.89 -1.06
CA ILE A 107 14.79 10.69 -1.53
C ILE A 107 14.82 10.65 -3.06
N GLY A 108 14.07 9.71 -3.64
CA GLY A 108 13.80 9.65 -5.07
C GLY A 108 12.54 10.42 -5.48
N ASP A 109 12.11 10.23 -6.72
CA ASP A 109 10.87 10.85 -7.22
C ASP A 109 9.65 10.20 -6.58
N THR A 110 8.75 11.02 -6.06
CA THR A 110 7.50 10.57 -5.45
C THR A 110 6.48 10.23 -6.54
N VAL A 111 5.79 9.11 -6.37
CA VAL A 111 4.68 8.72 -7.26
C VAL A 111 3.37 8.82 -6.49
N PHE A 112 2.42 9.56 -7.04
CA PHE A 112 1.07 9.71 -6.53
C PHE A 112 0.06 9.12 -7.50
N THR A 113 -0.89 8.32 -7.00
CA THR A 113 -1.99 7.75 -7.79
C THR A 113 -3.31 8.03 -7.09
N ALA A 114 -4.33 8.40 -7.85
CA ALA A 114 -5.70 8.54 -7.36
C ALA A 114 -6.62 7.64 -8.18
N PHE A 115 -7.13 6.57 -7.55
CA PHE A 115 -8.06 5.64 -8.19
C PHE A 115 -9.50 6.02 -7.85
N LEU A 116 -10.34 6.24 -8.86
CA LEU A 116 -11.78 6.20 -8.72
C LEU A 116 -12.20 4.72 -8.70
N SER A 117 -12.90 4.30 -7.65
CA SER A 117 -13.32 2.92 -7.44
C SER A 117 -14.75 2.87 -6.91
N PRO A 118 -15.59 1.90 -7.34
CA PRO A 118 -16.93 1.71 -6.79
C PRO A 118 -16.89 1.46 -5.27
N ALA A 119 -17.79 2.15 -4.53
CA ALA A 119 -17.91 1.95 -3.08
C ALA A 119 -18.52 0.58 -2.74
N LYS A 120 -19.34 0.03 -3.65
CA LYS A 120 -19.98 -1.28 -3.54
C LYS A 120 -19.55 -2.13 -4.73
N PRO A 121 -18.35 -2.73 -4.70
CA PRO A 121 -17.85 -3.52 -5.83
C PRO A 121 -18.66 -4.81 -5.99
N GLY A 122 -18.78 -5.29 -7.24
CA GLY A 122 -19.32 -6.60 -7.56
C GLY A 122 -18.27 -7.71 -7.39
N HIS A 123 -18.33 -8.76 -8.22
CA HIS A 123 -17.36 -9.86 -8.20
C HIS A 123 -15.92 -9.42 -8.47
N PHE A 124 -15.74 -8.37 -9.25
CA PHE A 124 -14.46 -7.74 -9.50
C PHE A 124 -14.42 -6.37 -8.84
N ILE A 125 -13.37 -6.15 -8.07
CA ILE A 125 -13.02 -4.85 -7.52
C ILE A 125 -12.09 -4.19 -8.54
N TRP A 126 -12.31 -2.93 -8.86
CA TRP A 126 -11.47 -2.20 -9.78
C TRP A 126 -11.34 -0.73 -9.40
N GLY A 127 -10.30 -0.12 -9.90
CA GLY A 127 -10.08 1.31 -9.78
C GLY A 127 -9.26 1.82 -10.95
N ALA A 128 -9.61 2.99 -11.45
CA ALA A 128 -8.89 3.65 -12.53
C ALA A 128 -8.68 5.12 -12.20
N GLY A 129 -7.58 5.68 -12.71
CA GLY A 129 -7.32 7.09 -12.51
C GLY A 129 -5.92 7.51 -12.93
N PRO A 130 -5.56 8.78 -12.69
CA PRO A 130 -4.24 9.30 -13.02
C PRO A 130 -3.16 8.80 -12.07
N VAL A 131 -1.95 8.62 -12.58
CA VAL A 131 -0.71 8.51 -11.84
C VAL A 131 0.20 9.66 -12.19
N VAL A 132 0.79 10.30 -11.19
CA VAL A 132 1.68 11.46 -11.32
C VAL A 132 3.01 11.13 -10.68
N GLN A 133 4.11 11.35 -11.39
CA GLN A 133 5.46 11.38 -10.81
C GLN A 133 5.85 12.82 -10.52
N VAL A 134 6.23 13.08 -9.27
CA VAL A 134 6.65 14.39 -8.78
C VAL A 134 8.16 14.37 -8.59
N PRO A 135 8.92 15.33 -9.16
CA PRO A 135 10.38 15.38 -9.05
C PRO A 135 10.82 15.85 -7.66
N THR A 136 10.75 14.95 -6.68
CA THR A 136 11.14 15.21 -5.27
C THR A 136 12.53 14.69 -4.95
N ASN A 137 13.23 14.16 -5.92
CA ASN A 137 14.56 13.58 -5.74
C ASN A 137 15.56 14.60 -5.17
N SER A 138 16.26 14.17 -4.12
CA SER A 138 17.26 14.98 -3.43
C SER A 138 18.60 15.08 -4.18
N ASN A 139 18.85 14.14 -5.10
CA ASN A 139 20.06 14.06 -5.93
C ASN A 139 19.70 13.61 -7.33
N SER A 140 20.45 14.06 -8.37
CA SER A 140 20.23 13.69 -9.78
C SER A 140 20.32 12.18 -10.05
N ASP A 141 21.11 11.46 -9.26
CA ASP A 141 21.27 10.02 -9.40
C ASP A 141 20.10 9.21 -8.83
N LEU A 142 19.20 9.87 -8.07
CA LEU A 142 18.07 9.24 -7.41
C LEU A 142 16.72 9.48 -8.07
N GLY A 143 16.67 10.24 -9.17
CA GLY A 143 15.44 10.55 -9.89
C GLY A 143 15.65 11.29 -11.19
N ASN A 144 14.57 11.61 -11.88
CA ASN A 144 14.63 12.18 -13.23
C ASN A 144 14.49 13.72 -13.27
N ARG A 145 14.00 14.34 -12.18
CA ARG A 145 13.71 15.80 -12.10
C ARG A 145 12.65 16.33 -13.07
N ASN A 146 11.95 15.45 -13.77
CA ASN A 146 10.83 15.81 -14.63
C ASN A 146 9.51 15.31 -14.06
N TRP A 147 8.48 16.14 -14.13
CA TRP A 147 7.13 15.72 -13.86
C TRP A 147 6.70 14.65 -14.85
N GLY A 148 5.94 13.68 -14.37
CA GLY A 148 5.34 12.65 -15.20
C GLY A 148 3.86 12.48 -14.93
N LEU A 149 3.13 12.08 -15.94
CA LEU A 149 1.69 11.82 -15.87
C LEU A 149 1.37 10.58 -16.68
N GLY A 150 0.33 9.86 -16.27
CA GLY A 150 -0.18 8.74 -17.03
C GLY A 150 -1.43 8.12 -16.42
N PRO A 151 -2.01 7.10 -17.07
CA PRO A 151 -3.12 6.33 -16.55
C PRO A 151 -2.64 5.22 -15.62
N SER A 152 -3.49 4.87 -14.66
CA SER A 152 -3.34 3.70 -13.81
C SER A 152 -4.66 2.95 -13.73
N LEU A 153 -4.59 1.62 -13.73
CA LEU A 153 -5.72 0.71 -13.61
C LEU A 153 -5.36 -0.41 -12.64
N VAL A 154 -6.30 -0.77 -11.79
CA VAL A 154 -6.22 -1.97 -10.96
C VAL A 154 -7.52 -2.76 -11.10
N VAL A 155 -7.40 -4.08 -11.20
CA VAL A 155 -8.52 -5.03 -11.17
C VAL A 155 -8.12 -6.22 -10.32
N LEU A 156 -9.02 -6.64 -9.42
CA LEU A 156 -8.79 -7.82 -8.58
C LEU A 156 -10.08 -8.55 -8.28
N ARG A 157 -9.93 -9.83 -7.91
CA ARG A 157 -10.97 -10.63 -7.30
C ARG A 157 -10.63 -10.89 -5.85
N LEU A 158 -11.61 -10.63 -4.99
CA LEU A 158 -11.60 -10.87 -3.56
C LEU A 158 -13.01 -11.21 -3.14
N GLU A 159 -13.25 -12.44 -2.67
CA GLU A 159 -14.57 -12.88 -2.22
C GLU A 159 -14.54 -13.35 -0.76
N LYS A 160 -15.67 -13.17 -0.07
CA LYS A 160 -15.82 -13.66 1.30
C LYS A 160 -15.85 -15.19 1.29
N GLY A 161 -15.03 -15.82 2.14
CA GLY A 161 -14.93 -17.29 2.21
C GLY A 161 -13.98 -17.93 1.17
N ASP A 162 -13.59 -17.22 0.10
CA ASP A 162 -12.56 -17.68 -0.82
C ASP A 162 -11.17 -17.33 -0.27
N PRO A 163 -10.22 -18.26 -0.12
CA PRO A 163 -8.88 -17.96 0.36
C PRO A 163 -8.03 -17.18 -0.64
N TRP A 164 -8.42 -17.14 -1.90
CA TRP A 164 -7.66 -16.48 -2.95
C TRP A 164 -7.97 -15.00 -3.08
N VAL A 165 -6.91 -14.21 -3.24
CA VAL A 165 -6.96 -12.81 -3.68
C VAL A 165 -5.99 -12.65 -4.83
N TYR A 166 -6.47 -12.29 -6.00
CA TYR A 166 -5.61 -12.11 -7.17
C TYR A 166 -6.09 -10.99 -8.07
N GLY A 167 -5.14 -10.41 -8.79
CA GLY A 167 -5.40 -9.29 -9.68
C GLY A 167 -4.15 -8.73 -10.31
N ALA A 168 -4.28 -7.54 -10.88
CA ALA A 168 -3.16 -6.80 -11.41
C ALA A 168 -3.37 -5.29 -11.28
N LEU A 169 -2.28 -4.58 -11.04
CA LEU A 169 -2.18 -3.14 -11.16
C LEU A 169 -1.27 -2.83 -12.34
N VAL A 170 -1.71 -1.92 -13.21
CA VAL A 170 -0.92 -1.47 -14.35
C VAL A 170 -0.92 0.06 -14.41
N ASN A 171 0.20 0.64 -14.78
CA ASN A 171 0.29 2.05 -15.11
C ASN A 171 1.35 2.30 -16.17
N ASN A 172 1.28 3.46 -16.81
CA ASN A 172 2.35 3.98 -17.64
C ASN A 172 2.51 5.46 -17.36
N ILE A 173 3.75 5.93 -17.20
CA ILE A 173 4.07 7.32 -16.90
C ILE A 173 4.96 7.87 -17.98
N TRP A 174 4.55 8.99 -18.58
CA TRP A 174 5.35 9.77 -19.53
C TRP A 174 5.86 11.03 -18.85
N SER A 175 7.12 11.39 -19.09
CA SER A 175 7.62 12.72 -18.69
C SER A 175 6.89 13.82 -19.44
N LEU A 176 6.54 14.91 -18.76
CA LEU A 176 5.87 16.07 -19.35
C LEU A 176 6.85 17.03 -20.02
N SER A 177 8.15 16.86 -19.82
CA SER A 177 9.21 17.60 -20.48
C SER A 177 10.42 16.73 -20.74
N ASP A 178 11.34 17.19 -21.57
CA ASP A 178 12.65 16.62 -21.86
C ASP A 178 13.82 17.49 -21.35
N SER A 179 13.50 18.59 -20.67
CA SER A 179 14.45 19.64 -20.26
C SER A 179 15.18 19.35 -18.95
N GLY A 180 14.85 18.27 -18.22
CA GLY A 180 15.53 17.89 -16.96
C GLY A 180 16.86 17.16 -17.19
N THR A 181 17.68 17.07 -16.15
CA THR A 181 18.97 16.36 -16.17
C THR A 181 18.88 14.88 -16.54
N GLY A 182 17.73 14.24 -16.32
CA GLY A 182 17.47 12.84 -16.68
C GLY A 182 16.85 12.62 -18.05
N GLY A 183 16.57 13.70 -18.83
CA GLY A 183 15.88 13.62 -20.10
C GLY A 183 14.42 13.14 -19.99
N SER A 184 13.80 12.90 -21.15
CA SER A 184 12.43 12.38 -21.18
C SER A 184 12.40 10.87 -20.88
N TYR A 185 11.36 10.41 -20.20
CA TYR A 185 11.11 9.00 -19.91
C TYR A 185 9.71 8.55 -20.31
N ASN A 186 9.55 7.26 -20.50
CA ASN A 186 8.29 6.59 -20.73
C ASN A 186 8.38 5.20 -20.10
N ASN A 187 7.76 5.03 -18.92
CA ASN A 187 7.93 3.84 -18.10
C ASN A 187 6.58 3.19 -17.79
N ALA A 188 6.48 1.89 -18.07
CA ALA A 188 5.34 1.10 -17.65
C ALA A 188 5.67 0.29 -16.40
N THR A 189 4.65 0.07 -15.59
CA THR A 189 4.65 -0.86 -14.47
C THR A 189 3.47 -1.81 -14.60
N ILE A 190 3.74 -3.11 -14.47
CA ILE A 190 2.72 -4.16 -14.43
C ILE A 190 3.00 -4.97 -13.16
N GLN A 191 2.06 -4.97 -12.24
CA GLN A 191 2.17 -5.69 -10.98
C GLN A 191 1.02 -6.70 -10.88
N PRO A 192 1.17 -7.92 -11.43
CA PRO A 192 0.25 -9.02 -11.10
C PRO A 192 0.46 -9.41 -9.64
N PHE A 193 -0.60 -9.83 -8.98
CA PHE A 193 -0.50 -10.37 -7.63
C PHE A 193 -1.44 -11.52 -7.43
N ILE A 194 -1.00 -12.49 -6.64
CA ILE A 194 -1.79 -13.64 -6.20
C ILE A 194 -1.43 -13.98 -4.76
N ASN A 195 -2.44 -14.14 -3.93
CA ASN A 195 -2.29 -14.48 -2.53
C ASN A 195 -3.21 -15.66 -2.18
N TYR A 196 -2.73 -16.53 -1.32
CA TYR A 196 -3.52 -17.60 -0.72
C TYR A 196 -3.53 -17.42 0.80
N ASN A 197 -4.70 -17.18 1.37
CA ASN A 197 -4.89 -16.88 2.78
C ASN A 197 -5.26 -18.13 3.57
N PHE A 198 -4.47 -18.43 4.62
CA PHE A 198 -4.77 -19.49 5.58
C PHE A 198 -5.53 -18.91 6.78
N ALA A 199 -6.16 -19.80 7.54
CA ALA A 199 -6.74 -19.41 8.81
C ALA A 199 -5.70 -18.77 9.74
N GLY A 200 -6.14 -17.76 10.53
CA GLY A 200 -5.27 -17.06 11.46
C GLY A 200 -4.34 -16.03 10.83
N GLY A 201 -4.60 -15.59 9.59
CA GLY A 201 -3.95 -14.45 8.95
C GLY A 201 -2.56 -14.71 8.35
N LEU A 202 -2.10 -15.96 8.30
CA LEU A 202 -0.94 -16.36 7.49
C LEU A 202 -1.34 -16.41 6.02
N TYR A 203 -0.44 -16.01 5.10
CA TYR A 203 -0.71 -16.13 3.67
C TYR A 203 0.58 -16.35 2.86
N LEU A 204 0.43 -16.99 1.71
CA LEU A 204 1.43 -17.03 0.66
C LEU A 204 1.13 -15.90 -0.33
N THR A 205 2.18 -15.32 -0.91
CA THR A 205 2.05 -14.19 -1.82
C THR A 205 3.05 -14.28 -2.96
N SER A 206 2.62 -13.87 -4.14
CA SER A 206 3.49 -13.47 -5.25
C SER A 206 2.96 -12.15 -5.81
N SER A 207 3.81 -11.13 -5.82
CA SER A 207 3.46 -9.79 -6.30
C SER A 207 4.69 -9.14 -6.95
N PRO A 208 5.19 -9.73 -8.06
CA PRO A 208 6.33 -9.18 -8.79
C PRO A 208 5.97 -7.82 -9.40
N VAL A 209 6.95 -6.93 -9.50
CA VAL A 209 6.82 -5.63 -10.17
C VAL A 209 7.59 -5.69 -11.49
N ILE A 210 6.88 -5.97 -12.57
CA ILE A 210 7.42 -5.96 -13.92
C ILE A 210 7.49 -4.51 -14.39
N THR A 211 8.64 -4.09 -14.92
CA THR A 211 8.80 -2.72 -15.45
C THR A 211 9.29 -2.74 -16.89
N ALA A 212 8.91 -1.71 -17.64
CA ALA A 212 9.45 -1.47 -18.97
C ALA A 212 9.83 0.00 -19.15
N ASN A 213 11.05 0.25 -19.61
CA ASN A 213 11.49 1.55 -20.11
C ASN A 213 11.34 1.56 -21.65
N TRP A 214 10.27 2.18 -22.16
CA TRP A 214 9.96 2.20 -23.58
C TRP A 214 10.99 2.97 -24.42
N LYS A 215 11.82 3.80 -23.78
CA LYS A 215 12.88 4.57 -24.46
C LYS A 215 14.21 3.84 -24.52
N ALA A 216 14.38 2.77 -23.76
CA ALA A 216 15.55 1.93 -23.83
C ALA A 216 15.55 1.03 -25.09
N GLU A 217 16.71 0.58 -25.49
CA GLU A 217 16.86 -0.47 -26.49
C GLU A 217 16.09 -1.73 -26.10
N SER A 218 15.68 -2.53 -27.07
CA SER A 218 14.79 -3.67 -26.81
C SER A 218 15.36 -4.69 -25.83
N SER A 219 16.69 -4.90 -25.84
CA SER A 219 17.41 -5.77 -24.89
C SER A 219 17.48 -5.21 -23.48
N GLN A 220 17.38 -3.89 -23.30
CA GLN A 220 17.52 -3.18 -22.02
C GLN A 220 16.18 -2.66 -21.48
N ARG A 221 15.07 -3.03 -22.12
CA ARG A 221 13.75 -2.45 -21.86
C ARG A 221 13.08 -3.01 -20.63
N TRP A 222 13.14 -4.31 -20.43
CA TRP A 222 12.32 -5.01 -19.47
C TRP A 222 13.08 -5.47 -18.23
N THR A 223 12.41 -5.34 -17.08
CA THR A 223 12.76 -6.09 -15.86
C THR A 223 11.58 -6.97 -15.48
N VAL A 224 11.79 -8.28 -15.46
CA VAL A 224 10.75 -9.28 -15.19
C VAL A 224 11.17 -10.14 -13.99
N PRO A 225 10.70 -9.81 -12.77
CA PRO A 225 10.92 -10.62 -11.59
C PRO A 225 9.94 -11.79 -11.51
N VAL A 226 10.42 -12.93 -11.00
CA VAL A 226 9.63 -14.11 -10.67
C VAL A 226 9.98 -14.54 -9.24
N GLY A 227 8.97 -14.84 -8.44
CA GLY A 227 9.19 -15.23 -7.05
C GLY A 227 7.93 -15.07 -6.21
N GLY A 228 8.13 -15.08 -4.90
CA GLY A 228 7.03 -14.95 -3.95
C GLY A 228 7.54 -14.95 -2.51
N GLY A 229 6.63 -15.08 -1.58
CA GLY A 229 6.96 -15.02 -0.17
C GLY A 229 5.79 -15.40 0.73
N ILE A 230 5.95 -15.05 1.98
CA ILE A 230 4.98 -15.28 3.04
C ILE A 230 4.66 -13.97 3.75
N GLY A 231 3.45 -13.88 4.27
CA GLY A 231 3.06 -12.77 5.13
C GLY A 231 2.14 -13.22 6.25
N LYS A 232 2.03 -12.39 7.26
CA LYS A 232 1.22 -12.63 8.45
C LYS A 232 0.56 -11.35 8.92
N ILE A 233 -0.74 -11.43 9.22
CA ILE A 233 -1.45 -10.41 9.99
C ILE A 233 -1.37 -10.76 11.47
N PHE A 234 -1.05 -9.77 12.28
CA PHE A 234 -1.08 -9.85 13.74
C PHE A 234 -1.44 -8.49 14.33
N HIS A 235 -1.66 -8.42 15.63
CA HIS A 235 -2.00 -7.19 16.32
C HIS A 235 -0.88 -6.77 17.28
N LEU A 236 -0.54 -5.49 17.26
CA LEU A 236 0.26 -4.81 18.28
C LEU A 236 -0.71 -4.00 19.17
N GLY A 237 -1.15 -4.61 20.26
CA GLY A 237 -2.28 -4.10 21.02
C GLY A 237 -3.56 -4.11 20.16
N LYS A 238 -4.13 -2.94 19.89
CA LYS A 238 -5.33 -2.79 19.03
C LYS A 238 -5.00 -2.51 17.55
N LEU A 239 -3.73 -2.30 17.24
CA LEU A 239 -3.30 -1.93 15.88
C LEU A 239 -3.03 -3.20 15.05
N PRO A 240 -3.79 -3.46 13.98
CA PRO A 240 -3.48 -4.53 13.06
C PRO A 240 -2.22 -4.19 12.24
N VAL A 241 -1.34 -5.17 12.12
CA VAL A 241 -0.08 -5.05 11.38
C VAL A 241 0.05 -6.22 10.43
N ASN A 242 0.44 -5.93 9.20
CA ASN A 242 0.81 -6.90 8.19
C ASN A 242 2.34 -6.92 8.03
N ALA A 243 2.98 -8.06 8.26
CA ALA A 243 4.40 -8.27 7.95
C ALA A 243 4.53 -9.27 6.80
N GLN A 244 5.42 -8.98 5.84
CA GLN A 244 5.66 -9.81 4.66
C GLN A 244 7.15 -9.87 4.35
N LEU A 245 7.60 -11.06 3.92
CA LEU A 245 8.94 -11.28 3.38
C LEU A 245 8.83 -12.06 2.07
N SER A 246 9.49 -11.56 1.01
CA SER A 246 9.45 -12.16 -0.32
C SER A 246 10.80 -12.08 -1.00
N ALA A 247 11.07 -12.99 -1.92
CA ALA A 247 12.24 -12.99 -2.76
C ALA A 247 11.84 -13.14 -4.23
N TYR A 248 12.48 -12.36 -5.10
CA TYR A 248 12.25 -12.37 -6.54
C TYR A 248 13.57 -12.44 -7.28
N TYR A 249 13.61 -13.28 -8.31
CA TYR A 249 14.71 -13.35 -9.25
C TYR A 249 14.30 -12.70 -10.57
N ASN A 250 15.11 -11.79 -11.11
CA ASN A 250 14.85 -11.15 -12.39
C ASN A 250 15.28 -12.09 -13.53
N VAL A 251 14.29 -12.75 -14.14
CA VAL A 251 14.52 -13.65 -15.30
C VAL A 251 14.82 -12.86 -16.57
N VAL A 252 14.44 -11.59 -16.62
CA VAL A 252 14.85 -10.59 -17.59
C VAL A 252 15.23 -9.33 -16.83
N ALA A 253 16.38 -8.77 -17.14
CA ALA A 253 16.84 -7.50 -16.60
C ALA A 253 17.77 -6.81 -17.60
N PRO A 254 17.91 -5.46 -17.57
CA PRO A 254 19.02 -4.75 -18.20
C PRO A 254 20.38 -5.26 -17.69
N ASP A 255 21.44 -5.02 -18.46
CA ASP A 255 22.78 -5.53 -18.18
C ASP A 255 23.29 -5.17 -16.77
N ASP A 256 23.03 -3.93 -16.31
CA ASP A 256 23.38 -3.44 -14.98
C ASP A 256 22.21 -3.55 -13.97
N GLY A 257 21.13 -4.22 -14.35
CA GLY A 257 19.97 -4.47 -13.48
C GLY A 257 20.30 -5.49 -12.39
N PRO A 258 19.59 -5.45 -11.25
CA PRO A 258 19.77 -6.41 -10.17
C PRO A 258 19.34 -7.82 -10.60
N ASN A 259 20.00 -8.86 -10.09
CA ASN A 259 19.60 -10.25 -10.33
C ASN A 259 18.50 -10.70 -9.35
N TRP A 260 18.61 -10.27 -8.07
CA TRP A 260 17.69 -10.63 -7.00
C TRP A 260 17.13 -9.41 -6.32
N GLN A 261 15.89 -9.51 -5.88
CA GLN A 261 15.26 -8.57 -4.96
C GLN A 261 14.72 -9.31 -3.74
N ILE A 262 15.19 -8.92 -2.55
CA ILE A 262 14.57 -9.33 -1.28
C ILE A 262 13.65 -8.18 -0.85
N ARG A 263 12.39 -8.48 -0.61
CA ARG A 263 11.39 -7.50 -0.19
C ARG A 263 10.90 -7.82 1.21
N ALA A 264 11.12 -6.90 2.14
CA ALA A 264 10.54 -6.92 3.46
C ALA A 264 9.52 -5.79 3.59
N GLN A 265 8.33 -6.07 4.09
CA GLN A 265 7.27 -5.07 4.26
C GLN A 265 6.66 -5.17 5.65
N VAL A 266 6.41 -4.02 6.25
CA VAL A 266 5.55 -3.85 7.44
C VAL A 266 4.50 -2.81 7.08
N GLN A 267 3.22 -3.16 7.24
CA GLN A 267 2.10 -2.27 6.94
C GLN A 267 1.24 -2.10 8.18
N PHE A 268 1.13 -0.87 8.64
CA PHE A 268 0.22 -0.47 9.70
C PHE A 268 -1.16 -0.19 9.10
N MET A 269 -2.20 -0.74 9.72
CA MET A 269 -3.58 -0.64 9.23
C MET A 269 -4.45 0.07 10.24
N PHE A 270 -5.34 0.93 9.75
CA PHE A 270 -6.23 1.75 10.58
C PHE A 270 -7.67 1.51 10.11
N PRO A 271 -8.32 0.40 10.54
CA PRO A 271 -9.73 0.14 10.25
C PRO A 271 -10.59 1.27 10.81
N LYS A 272 -11.64 1.67 10.07
CA LYS A 272 -12.62 2.69 10.49
C LYS A 272 -13.66 2.09 11.41
#